data_3d25c9c75ea76562fdf24f962719f321
#
_entry.id   3d25c9c75ea76562fdf24f962719f321
#
_cell.length_a   1.000
_cell.length_b   1.000
_cell.length_c   1.000
_cell.angle_alpha   90.00
_cell.angle_beta   90.00
_cell.angle_gamma   90.00
#
_symmetry.space_group_name_H-M   'P 1'
#
loop_
_entity.id
_entity.type
_entity.pdbx_description
1 polymer ?
#
loop_
_entity_poly.entity_id
_entity_poly.type
_entity_poly.pdbx_seq_one_letter_code
_entity_poly.pdbx_strand_id
1 'polypeptide(L)'
;MSEETTSVHYINYLALDKVLDAQHPLSGEGKKSAHEEMLFIIIHQTYELWFKQMLHEIGSVMDLFRKDQIDESNVGIVVRRM
;
A
#
# COMPACT_ATOMS: atom_id res chain seq x y z
N MET A 1 -14.02 19.18 17.47
CA MET A 1 -13.34 17.90 17.53
C MET A 1 -11.90 18.10 17.96
N SER A 2 -11.46 17.35 18.95
CA SER A 2 -10.10 17.50 19.45
C SER A 2 -9.09 16.88 18.50
N GLU A 3 -7.85 17.36 18.57
CA GLU A 3 -6.78 16.80 17.75
C GLU A 3 -6.51 15.34 18.11
N GLU A 4 -6.69 14.98 19.37
CA GLU A 4 -6.51 13.60 19.83
C GLU A 4 -7.47 12.66 19.13
N THR A 5 -8.73 13.04 19.02
CA THR A 5 -9.74 12.23 18.34
C THR A 5 -9.37 12.06 16.86
N THR A 6 -8.94 13.12 16.22
CA THR A 6 -8.51 13.08 14.82
C THR A 6 -7.30 12.17 14.67
N SER A 7 -6.32 12.27 15.58
CA SER A 7 -5.12 11.43 15.55
C SER A 7 -5.46 9.95 15.72
N VAL A 8 -6.38 9.62 16.62
CA VAL A 8 -6.81 8.25 16.84
C VAL A 8 -7.48 7.68 15.59
N HIS A 9 -8.35 8.46 14.96
CA HIS A 9 -8.99 8.03 13.70
C HIS A 9 -7.97 7.80 12.59
N TYR A 10 -6.99 8.67 12.48
CA TYR A 10 -5.94 8.55 11.48
C TYR A 10 -5.13 7.26 11.69
N ILE A 11 -4.72 6.99 12.91
CA ILE A 11 -3.94 5.80 13.25
C ILE A 11 -4.74 4.54 12.95
N ASN A 12 -6.00 4.51 13.36
CA ASN A 12 -6.86 3.36 13.12
C ASN A 12 -7.14 3.16 11.64
N TYR A 13 -7.40 4.24 10.92
CA TYR A 13 -7.69 4.18 9.50
C TYR A 13 -6.51 3.59 8.72
N LEU A 14 -5.29 4.04 9.05
CA LEU A 14 -4.10 3.56 8.37
C LEU A 14 -3.55 2.26 8.96
N ALA A 15 -4.14 1.77 10.04
CA ALA A 15 -3.67 0.59 10.77
C ALA A 15 -2.19 0.73 11.15
N LEU A 16 -1.80 1.92 11.60
CA LEU A 16 -0.41 2.21 11.92
C LEU A 16 0.14 1.33 13.03
N ASP A 17 -0.70 0.95 13.99
CA ASP A 17 -0.31 0.04 15.06
C ASP A 17 0.19 -1.30 14.50
N LYS A 18 -0.43 -1.76 13.42
CA LYS A 18 -0.03 -3.01 12.76
C LYS A 18 1.16 -2.80 11.84
N VAL A 19 1.14 -1.73 11.06
CA VAL A 19 2.22 -1.45 10.11
C VAL A 19 3.54 -1.23 10.83
N LEU A 20 3.52 -0.45 11.91
CA LEU A 20 4.74 -0.14 12.65
C LEU A 20 5.22 -1.30 13.51
N ASP A 21 4.38 -2.29 13.75
CA ASP A 21 4.73 -3.48 14.51
C ASP A 21 4.94 -4.70 13.61
N ALA A 22 5.11 -4.50 12.33
CA ALA A 22 5.21 -5.60 11.36
C ALA A 22 6.64 -6.01 11.03
N GLN A 23 7.63 -5.45 11.74
CA GLN A 23 9.04 -5.75 11.51
C GLN A 23 9.58 -6.66 12.61
N HIS A 24 9.93 -7.89 12.25
CA HIS A 24 10.38 -8.89 13.21
C HIS A 24 11.73 -9.47 12.79
N PRO A 25 12.84 -8.81 13.18
CA PRO A 25 14.17 -9.28 12.79
C PRO A 25 14.47 -10.68 13.32
N LEU A 26 14.98 -11.52 12.48
CA LEU A 26 15.32 -12.88 12.85
C LEU A 26 16.65 -12.95 13.62
N SER A 27 17.53 -11.97 13.46
CA SER A 27 18.82 -11.94 14.13
C SER A 27 18.74 -11.56 15.60
N GLY A 28 17.56 -11.15 16.07
CA GLY A 28 17.35 -10.81 17.48
C GLY A 28 17.68 -9.36 17.79
N GLU A 29 17.27 -8.95 19.00
CA GLU A 29 17.43 -7.58 19.43
C GLU A 29 18.81 -7.31 20.00
N GLY A 30 19.28 -6.07 19.85
CA GLY A 30 20.51 -5.61 20.48
C GLY A 30 21.77 -5.98 19.76
N LYS A 31 21.70 -6.70 18.67
CA LYS A 31 22.88 -7.06 17.87
C LYS A 31 23.06 -6.09 16.72
N LYS A 32 24.32 -5.90 16.31
CA LYS A 32 24.62 -5.03 15.18
C LYS A 32 23.90 -5.51 13.90
N SER A 33 23.85 -6.82 13.70
CA SER A 33 23.15 -7.38 12.55
C SER A 33 21.66 -7.07 12.59
N ALA A 34 21.05 -6.98 13.78
CA ALA A 34 19.65 -6.65 13.91
C ALA A 34 19.37 -5.22 13.45
N HIS A 35 20.30 -4.32 13.66
CA HIS A 35 20.13 -2.94 13.20
C HIS A 35 20.04 -2.87 11.69
N GLU A 36 20.93 -3.55 10.99
CA GLU A 36 20.91 -3.58 9.53
C GLU A 36 19.73 -4.35 8.98
N GLU A 37 19.34 -5.40 9.67
CA GLU A 37 18.19 -6.22 9.26
C GLU A 37 16.89 -5.41 9.33
N MET A 38 16.74 -4.56 10.32
CA MET A 38 15.56 -3.69 10.43
C MET A 38 15.44 -2.82 9.19
N LEU A 39 16.54 -2.21 8.74
CA LEU A 39 16.53 -1.40 7.53
C LEU A 39 16.15 -2.24 6.30
N PHE A 40 16.71 -3.43 6.20
CA PHE A 40 16.40 -4.36 5.12
C PHE A 40 14.89 -4.66 5.07
N ILE A 41 14.31 -4.97 6.22
CA ILE A 41 12.88 -5.28 6.31
C ILE A 41 12.03 -4.10 5.88
N ILE A 42 12.32 -2.93 6.41
CA ILE A 42 11.50 -1.74 6.13
C ILE A 42 11.57 -1.35 4.66
N ILE A 43 12.76 -1.41 4.07
CA ILE A 43 12.90 -1.09 2.64
C ILE A 43 12.05 -2.04 1.80
N HIS A 44 12.10 -3.33 2.09
CA HIS A 44 11.35 -4.31 1.33
C HIS A 44 9.85 -4.20 1.56
N GLN A 45 9.43 -3.93 2.79
CA GLN A 45 8.02 -3.69 3.08
C GLN A 45 7.51 -2.48 2.33
N THR A 46 8.33 -1.42 2.25
CA THR A 46 7.95 -0.22 1.53
C THR A 46 7.76 -0.49 0.03
N TYR A 47 8.68 -1.24 -0.58
CA TYR A 47 8.54 -1.63 -1.98
C TYR A 47 7.29 -2.47 -2.21
N GLU A 48 7.03 -3.42 -1.34
CA GLU A 48 5.87 -4.30 -1.48
C GLU A 48 4.56 -3.51 -1.37
N LEU A 49 4.50 -2.53 -0.50
CA LEU A 49 3.33 -1.68 -0.38
C LEU A 49 3.11 -0.85 -1.63
N TRP A 50 4.18 -0.34 -2.24
CA TRP A 50 4.08 0.38 -3.50
C TRP A 50 3.64 -0.53 -4.65
N PHE A 51 4.16 -1.76 -4.68
CA PHE A 51 3.70 -2.75 -5.68
C PHE A 51 2.22 -3.03 -5.51
N LYS A 52 1.76 -3.16 -4.28
CA LYS A 52 0.34 -3.37 -4.01
C LYS A 52 -0.50 -2.22 -4.56
N GLN A 53 -0.04 -0.99 -4.37
CA GLN A 53 -0.73 0.18 -4.89
C GLN A 53 -0.76 0.18 -6.42
N MET A 54 0.36 -0.15 -7.05
CA MET A 54 0.42 -0.21 -8.51
C MET A 54 -0.52 -1.29 -9.05
N LEU A 55 -0.56 -2.45 -8.41
CA LEU A 55 -1.46 -3.51 -8.81
C LEU A 55 -2.92 -3.11 -8.64
N HIS A 56 -3.22 -2.35 -7.59
CA HIS A 56 -4.56 -1.83 -7.36
C HIS A 56 -4.98 -0.90 -8.50
N GLU A 57 -4.09 -0.02 -8.91
CA GLU A 57 -4.38 0.91 -10.02
C GLU A 57 -4.52 0.17 -11.35
N ILE A 58 -3.64 -0.78 -11.62
CA ILE A 58 -3.72 -1.59 -12.84
C ILE A 58 -5.03 -2.36 -12.87
N GLY A 59 -5.42 -2.95 -11.74
CA GLY A 59 -6.69 -3.66 -11.64
C GLY A 59 -7.88 -2.76 -11.95
N SER A 60 -7.84 -1.52 -11.47
CA SER A 60 -8.88 -0.54 -11.73
C SER A 60 -9.00 -0.24 -13.23
N VAL A 61 -7.87 -0.05 -13.89
CA VAL A 61 -7.84 0.20 -15.34
C VAL A 61 -8.38 -1.01 -16.11
N MET A 62 -7.98 -2.21 -15.71
CA MET A 62 -8.45 -3.43 -16.35
C MET A 62 -9.96 -3.61 -16.20
N ASP A 63 -10.50 -3.25 -15.05
CA ASP A 63 -11.94 -3.31 -14.84
C ASP A 63 -12.69 -2.36 -15.78
N LEU A 64 -12.14 -1.19 -16.01
CA LEU A 64 -12.70 -0.25 -16.97
C LEU A 64 -12.69 -0.82 -18.38
N PHE A 65 -11.59 -1.48 -18.78
CA PHE A 65 -11.50 -2.13 -20.07
C PHE A 65 -12.56 -3.22 -20.23
N ARG A 66 -12.77 -4.02 -19.20
CA ARG A 66 -13.78 -5.07 -19.26
C ARG A 66 -15.18 -4.51 -19.48
N LYS A 67 -15.49 -3.42 -18.78
CA LYS A 67 -16.78 -2.75 -18.97
C LYS A 67 -16.92 -2.21 -20.38
N ASP A 68 -15.85 -1.65 -20.91
CA ASP A 68 -15.90 -1.03 -22.22
C ASP A 68 -15.92 -2.04 -23.35
N GLN A 69 -15.39 -3.24 -23.14
CA GLN A 69 -15.54 -4.34 -24.10
C GLN A 69 -16.99 -4.79 -24.20
N ILE A 70 -17.73 -4.65 -23.11
CA ILE A 70 -19.16 -4.96 -23.13
C ILE A 70 -19.93 -3.84 -23.81
N ASP A 71 -19.47 -2.60 -23.65
CA ASP A 71 -20.07 -1.41 -24.26
C ASP A 71 -19.04 -0.68 -25.09
N GLU A 72 -19.05 -0.95 -26.41
CA GLU A 72 -18.07 -0.38 -27.33
C GLU A 72 -18.05 1.15 -27.37
N SER A 73 -19.19 1.79 -27.04
CA SER A 73 -19.26 3.24 -27.07
C SER A 73 -18.39 3.91 -26.02
N ASN A 74 -17.90 3.18 -25.02
CA ASN A 74 -17.10 3.72 -23.95
C ASN A 74 -15.60 3.53 -24.15
N VAL A 75 -15.17 2.90 -25.22
CA VAL A 75 -13.75 2.63 -25.48
C VAL A 75 -12.94 3.93 -25.52
N GLY A 76 -13.46 4.97 -26.14
CA GLY A 76 -12.77 6.25 -26.20
C GLY A 76 -12.60 6.89 -24.84
N ILE A 77 -13.54 6.70 -23.93
CA ILE A 77 -13.46 7.22 -22.58
C ILE A 77 -12.32 6.54 -21.81
N VAL A 78 -12.21 5.23 -21.95
CA VAL A 78 -11.14 4.46 -21.29
C VAL A 78 -9.77 4.95 -21.75
N VAL A 79 -9.59 5.13 -23.03
CA VAL A 79 -8.32 5.60 -23.60
C VAL A 79 -7.94 6.97 -23.03
N ARG A 80 -8.89 7.86 -22.87
CA ARG A 80 -8.61 9.19 -22.30
C ARG A 80 -8.19 9.13 -20.83
N ARG A 81 -8.67 8.15 -20.09
CA ARG A 81 -8.32 8.00 -18.67
C ARG A 81 -6.93 7.40 -18.47
N MET A 82 -6.44 6.71 -19.43
CA MET A 82 -5.12 6.13 -19.35
C MET A 82 -4.03 7.16 -19.61
#